data_39242713473516395ed4869bce86a04c
#
_entry.id   39242713473516395ed4869bce86a04c
#
_cell.length_a   1.000
_cell.length_b   1.000
_cell.length_c   1.000
_cell.angle_alpha   90.00
_cell.angle_beta   90.00
_cell.angle_gamma   90.00
#
_symmetry.space_group_name_H-M   'P 1'
#
loop_
_entity.id
_entity.type
_entity.pdbx_description
1 polymer ?
#
loop_
_entity_poly.entity_id
_entity_poly.type
_entity_poly.pdbx_seq_one_letter_code
_entity_poly.pdbx_strand_id
1 'polypeptide(L)'
;MTRAPGAGDLAPRKTREGVYLALIDGEWTACASGGVHPNVDPAARTRVLGSVPECSREEVERAVAAAERDFDAWRLLTGDFRTKVFFRLAELLKESEEHLTRAMTREMGKTLHDSRLDWLEAVGVCEAVAPQGANLKGHTYPRLGAGIAMEGRLAPRGVAAIITPFNFPVAIPLAQIAAALVTGNTVVWKPSHLTPESSQALALIVREALEAEGKRQGIAVPPGVFHMILGDASTGDALIRSGPVRTISFTGSKQVGDKVDSIASAMGKRVMKEVSGINVFYVHRAADMERAARNFLYGKTITGGQRCSSIQEVLADGEVFDEFVRRAVELAPRVVHGPGDSDELARADRTGERFSCPPLASEEQVRRLEALVESSIAAGARVIYRAELPAGLREAGFYYPLTFLGDVRPGNPLHHEEAFGPVAVLTRVQDLSEAIRISNEKVGIVACIDSRDKSATENFIERVLRTRIDDGRHGTGCYWGTKFGGDRGAGSGNPALDEDMVLGYCIWKTIYRT
;
A
#
# COMPACT_ATOMS: atom_id res chain seq x y z
N MET A 1 13.99 9.89 31.89
CA MET A 1 13.06 9.93 30.73
C MET A 1 13.82 10.59 29.59
N THR A 2 14.39 9.83 28.69
CA THR A 2 15.01 10.36 27.47
C THR A 2 13.88 10.86 26.57
N ARG A 3 13.95 12.12 26.18
CA ARG A 3 13.01 12.79 25.28
C ARG A 3 12.96 12.00 23.97
N ALA A 4 11.74 11.67 23.48
CA ALA A 4 11.58 11.12 22.14
C ALA A 4 12.23 12.04 21.09
N PRO A 5 12.68 11.52 19.94
CA PRO A 5 13.28 12.35 18.90
C PRO A 5 12.30 13.47 18.52
N GLY A 6 12.72 14.71 18.66
CA GLY A 6 11.96 15.87 18.21
C GLY A 6 11.90 15.89 16.67
N ALA A 7 11.01 16.68 16.09
CA ALA A 7 10.85 16.80 14.62
C ALA A 7 12.17 17.03 13.86
N GLY A 8 13.21 17.59 14.52
CA GLY A 8 14.53 17.76 13.97
C GLY A 8 15.32 16.47 13.80
N ASP A 9 15.04 15.44 14.60
CA ASP A 9 15.77 14.17 14.57
C ASP A 9 15.28 13.25 13.43
N LEU A 10 14.10 13.52 12.87
CA LEU A 10 13.53 12.82 11.71
C LEU A 10 13.91 13.46 10.37
N ALA A 11 14.77 14.49 10.37
CA ALA A 11 15.21 15.13 9.14
C ALA A 11 15.88 14.09 8.20
N PRO A 12 15.65 14.20 6.88
CA PRO A 12 16.18 13.26 5.91
C PRO A 12 17.71 13.19 5.96
N ARG A 13 18.27 12.00 5.97
CA ARG A 13 19.70 11.73 5.93
C ARG A 13 20.19 11.78 4.48
N LYS A 14 21.00 12.80 4.15
CA LYS A 14 21.50 13.05 2.79
C LYS A 14 23.01 13.33 2.83
N THR A 15 23.66 13.09 1.69
CA THR A 15 25.02 13.62 1.45
C THR A 15 24.98 15.15 1.32
N ARG A 16 26.15 15.78 1.24
CA ARG A 16 26.24 17.24 1.01
C ARG A 16 25.63 17.66 -0.33
N GLU A 17 25.63 16.76 -1.31
CA GLU A 17 25.06 16.96 -2.66
C GLU A 17 23.54 16.69 -2.70
N GLY A 18 22.92 16.37 -1.55
CA GLY A 18 21.47 16.14 -1.46
C GLY A 18 21.01 14.74 -1.85
N VAL A 19 21.93 13.75 -1.90
CA VAL A 19 21.60 12.34 -2.19
C VAL A 19 21.18 11.64 -0.90
N TYR A 20 20.04 10.96 -0.91
CA TYR A 20 19.52 10.22 0.23
C TYR A 20 20.42 9.03 0.59
N LEU A 21 20.54 8.75 1.89
CA LEU A 21 21.33 7.64 2.41
C LEU A 21 20.47 6.38 2.60
N ALA A 22 21.02 5.20 2.36
CA ALA A 22 20.47 3.92 2.76
C ALA A 22 20.82 3.59 4.21
N LEU A 23 20.05 2.74 4.87
CA LEU A 23 20.35 2.20 6.20
C LEU A 23 20.82 0.75 6.05
N ILE A 24 22.11 0.50 6.22
CA ILE A 24 22.72 -0.82 6.06
C ILE A 24 23.56 -1.14 7.30
N ASP A 25 23.26 -2.27 7.96
CA ASP A 25 23.96 -2.73 9.15
C ASP A 25 24.05 -1.67 10.27
N GLY A 26 22.94 -0.98 10.50
CA GLY A 26 22.81 0.08 11.50
C GLY A 26 23.39 1.44 11.10
N GLU A 27 24.06 1.55 9.94
CA GLU A 27 24.74 2.75 9.50
C GLU A 27 24.04 3.43 8.30
N TRP A 28 23.94 4.76 8.36
CA TRP A 28 23.49 5.55 7.22
C TRP A 28 24.59 5.63 6.17
N THR A 29 24.37 4.97 5.04
CA THR A 29 25.39 4.70 4.02
C THR A 29 25.05 5.42 2.72
N ALA A 30 26.01 6.13 2.13
CA ALA A 30 25.92 6.58 0.75
C ALA A 30 26.10 5.38 -0.19
N CYS A 31 25.16 5.18 -1.13
CA CYS A 31 25.30 4.15 -2.16
C CYS A 31 26.36 4.58 -3.18
N ALA A 32 27.24 3.65 -3.55
CA ALA A 32 28.40 3.91 -4.40
C ALA A 32 28.08 3.87 -5.90
N SER A 33 26.92 3.33 -6.30
CA SER A 33 26.52 3.18 -7.69
C SER A 33 26.03 4.50 -8.29
N GLY A 34 26.36 4.71 -9.57
CA GLY A 34 26.26 5.99 -10.25
C GLY A 34 24.87 6.41 -10.74
N GLY A 35 23.80 5.69 -10.46
CA GLY A 35 22.43 6.07 -10.81
C GLY A 35 21.79 6.91 -9.70
N VAL A 36 21.15 8.02 -10.07
CA VAL A 36 20.33 8.81 -9.15
C VAL A 36 19.03 9.23 -9.83
N HIS A 37 17.92 9.15 -9.09
CA HIS A 37 16.62 9.63 -9.54
C HIS A 37 16.22 10.88 -8.76
N PRO A 38 15.75 11.95 -9.41
CA PRO A 38 15.28 13.12 -8.68
C PRO A 38 14.01 12.78 -7.89
N ASN A 39 13.97 13.17 -6.63
CA ASN A 39 12.75 13.23 -5.86
C ASN A 39 12.15 14.62 -6.05
N VAL A 40 11.02 14.69 -6.73
CA VAL A 40 10.37 15.95 -7.15
C VAL A 40 9.04 16.10 -6.42
N ASP A 41 8.74 17.31 -5.96
CA ASP A 41 7.44 17.64 -5.41
C ASP A 41 6.35 17.56 -6.51
N PRO A 42 5.38 16.64 -6.40
CA PRO A 42 4.35 16.47 -7.42
C PRO A 42 3.49 17.70 -7.67
N ALA A 43 3.35 18.56 -6.67
CA ALA A 43 2.58 19.80 -6.79
C ALA A 43 3.40 20.93 -7.45
N ALA A 44 4.72 20.80 -7.52
CA ALA A 44 5.63 21.83 -8.03
C ALA A 44 6.83 21.17 -8.75
N ARG A 45 6.64 20.78 -10.03
CA ARG A 45 7.62 19.99 -10.83
C ARG A 45 9.04 20.58 -10.90
N THR A 46 9.21 21.84 -10.61
CA THR A 46 10.53 22.51 -10.56
C THR A 46 11.20 22.38 -9.20
N ARG A 47 10.49 21.87 -8.19
CA ARG A 47 10.98 21.72 -6.81
C ARG A 47 11.56 20.33 -6.60
N VAL A 48 12.87 20.23 -6.71
CA VAL A 48 13.61 19.00 -6.39
C VAL A 48 13.84 18.95 -4.89
N LEU A 49 13.40 17.88 -4.24
CA LEU A 49 13.52 17.63 -2.80
C LEU A 49 14.87 16.97 -2.46
N GLY A 50 15.42 16.20 -3.38
CA GLY A 50 16.69 15.50 -3.26
C GLY A 50 16.89 14.50 -4.39
N SER A 51 17.90 13.65 -4.27
CA SER A 51 18.18 12.60 -5.25
C SER A 51 18.25 11.23 -4.59
N VAL A 52 17.56 10.25 -5.17
CA VAL A 52 17.52 8.87 -4.68
C VAL A 52 18.61 8.06 -5.38
N PRO A 53 19.56 7.45 -4.65
CA PRO A 53 20.58 6.62 -5.27
C PRO A 53 20.01 5.25 -5.66
N GLU A 54 20.68 4.57 -6.57
CA GLU A 54 20.51 3.14 -6.81
C GLU A 54 21.57 2.38 -6.01
N CYS A 55 21.17 1.65 -4.96
CA CYS A 55 22.07 0.74 -4.29
C CYS A 55 22.52 -0.38 -5.23
N SER A 56 23.81 -0.59 -5.31
CA SER A 56 24.42 -1.63 -6.13
C SER A 56 24.09 -3.04 -5.61
N ARG A 57 24.38 -4.04 -6.43
CA ARG A 57 24.22 -5.44 -6.03
C ARG A 57 25.06 -5.77 -4.79
N GLU A 58 26.28 -5.24 -4.68
CA GLU A 58 27.18 -5.45 -3.55
C GLU A 58 26.60 -4.86 -2.25
N GLU A 59 25.96 -3.69 -2.34
CA GLU A 59 25.29 -3.06 -1.19
C GLU A 59 24.06 -3.84 -0.74
N VAL A 60 23.28 -4.35 -1.69
CA VAL A 60 22.15 -5.27 -1.40
C VAL A 60 22.65 -6.54 -0.73
N GLU A 61 23.69 -7.19 -1.28
CA GLU A 61 24.26 -8.41 -0.71
C GLU A 61 24.86 -8.15 0.69
N ARG A 62 25.47 -6.99 0.94
CA ARG A 62 25.95 -6.58 2.28
C ARG A 62 24.80 -6.45 3.28
N ALA A 63 23.68 -5.81 2.90
CA ALA A 63 22.49 -5.70 3.75
C ALA A 63 21.88 -7.08 4.06
N VAL A 64 21.76 -7.94 3.05
CA VAL A 64 21.22 -9.29 3.22
C VAL A 64 22.14 -10.17 4.07
N ALA A 65 23.46 -10.09 3.88
CA ALA A 65 24.43 -10.84 4.67
C ALA A 65 24.41 -10.42 6.16
N ALA A 66 24.26 -9.12 6.44
CA ALA A 66 24.10 -8.63 7.81
C ALA A 66 22.78 -9.10 8.42
N ALA A 67 21.69 -9.10 7.66
CA ALA A 67 20.40 -9.64 8.09
C ALA A 67 20.44 -11.13 8.39
N GLU A 68 21.16 -11.92 7.59
CA GLU A 68 21.35 -13.36 7.81
C GLU A 68 22.24 -13.63 9.03
N ARG A 69 23.34 -12.89 9.19
CA ARG A 69 24.24 -12.97 10.34
C ARG A 69 23.49 -12.77 11.67
N ASP A 70 22.63 -11.80 11.74
CA ASP A 70 21.96 -11.38 12.97
C ASP A 70 20.60 -12.06 13.22
N PHE A 71 20.17 -12.90 12.28
CA PHE A 71 18.88 -13.62 12.36
C PHE A 71 18.75 -14.46 13.63
N ASP A 72 19.77 -15.26 13.97
CA ASP A 72 19.71 -16.15 15.15
C ASP A 72 19.63 -15.33 16.45
N ALA A 73 20.39 -14.25 16.55
CA ALA A 73 20.35 -13.39 17.72
C ALA A 73 18.96 -12.74 17.90
N TRP A 74 18.31 -12.32 16.81
CA TRP A 74 16.99 -11.72 16.85
C TRP A 74 15.87 -12.74 17.14
N ARG A 75 15.83 -13.87 16.43
CA ARG A 75 14.76 -14.87 16.60
C ARG A 75 14.73 -15.52 17.97
N LEU A 76 15.86 -15.59 18.65
CA LEU A 76 15.98 -16.18 19.98
C LEU A 76 15.57 -15.24 21.11
N LEU A 77 15.37 -13.95 20.85
CA LEU A 77 14.76 -13.04 21.81
C LEU A 77 13.31 -13.46 22.07
N THR A 78 12.81 -13.14 23.26
CA THR A 78 11.44 -13.54 23.66
C THR A 78 10.39 -12.82 22.81
N GLY A 79 9.24 -13.47 22.62
CA GLY A 79 8.08 -12.84 21.98
C GLY A 79 7.60 -11.58 22.74
N ASP A 80 7.69 -11.60 24.07
CA ASP A 80 7.40 -10.44 24.94
C ASP A 80 8.30 -9.23 24.63
N PHE A 81 9.60 -9.47 24.40
CA PHE A 81 10.52 -8.41 24.00
C PHE A 81 10.08 -7.77 22.68
N ARG A 82 9.82 -8.59 21.66
CA ARG A 82 9.35 -8.09 20.35
C ARG A 82 8.02 -7.36 20.44
N THR A 83 7.07 -7.87 21.23
CA THR A 83 5.81 -7.16 21.54
C THR A 83 6.06 -5.74 22.05
N LYS A 84 6.96 -5.58 23.01
CA LYS A 84 7.27 -4.27 23.61
C LYS A 84 7.95 -3.30 22.63
N VAL A 85 8.77 -3.81 21.71
CA VAL A 85 9.31 -3.00 20.61
C VAL A 85 8.20 -2.35 19.80
N PHE A 86 7.13 -3.10 19.46
CA PHE A 86 6.03 -2.57 18.65
C PHE A 86 5.09 -1.63 19.44
N PHE A 87 4.94 -1.81 20.72
CA PHE A 87 4.26 -0.80 21.55
C PHE A 87 5.07 0.51 21.60
N ARG A 88 6.40 0.40 21.75
CA ARG A 88 7.27 1.59 21.69
C ARG A 88 7.22 2.26 20.32
N LEU A 89 7.18 1.47 19.24
CA LEU A 89 7.05 1.97 17.87
C LEU A 89 5.74 2.74 17.68
N ALA A 90 4.61 2.24 18.21
CA ALA A 90 3.34 2.95 18.15
C ALA A 90 3.38 4.31 18.87
N GLU A 91 4.05 4.39 20.03
CA GLU A 91 4.25 5.66 20.75
C GLU A 91 5.08 6.66 19.91
N LEU A 92 6.21 6.22 19.34
CA LEU A 92 7.07 7.07 18.51
C LEU A 92 6.36 7.55 17.23
N LEU A 93 5.53 6.71 16.62
CA LEU A 93 4.70 7.10 15.49
C LEU A 93 3.70 8.19 15.88
N LYS A 94 3.04 8.08 17.05
CA LYS A 94 2.11 9.11 17.54
C LYS A 94 2.81 10.45 17.74
N GLU A 95 4.03 10.44 18.25
CA GLU A 95 4.85 11.65 18.43
C GLU A 95 5.34 12.26 17.10
N SER A 96 5.32 11.48 16.00
CA SER A 96 5.86 11.85 14.69
C SER A 96 4.79 12.25 13.66
N GLU A 97 3.53 12.43 14.05
CA GLU A 97 2.39 12.69 13.16
C GLU A 97 2.67 13.82 12.16
N GLU A 98 3.02 15.00 12.65
CA GLU A 98 3.18 16.18 11.80
C GLU A 98 4.32 16.00 10.78
N HIS A 99 5.44 15.43 11.21
CA HIS A 99 6.59 15.21 10.33
C HIS A 99 6.25 14.22 9.21
N LEU A 100 5.69 13.05 9.54
CA LEU A 100 5.34 12.01 8.58
C LEU A 100 4.27 12.48 7.60
N THR A 101 3.21 13.14 8.09
CA THR A 101 2.11 13.61 7.24
C THR A 101 2.57 14.66 6.24
N ARG A 102 3.41 15.62 6.67
CA ARG A 102 3.99 16.63 5.78
C ARG A 102 4.98 16.03 4.76
N ALA A 103 5.80 15.07 5.18
CA ALA A 103 6.72 14.38 4.27
C ALA A 103 5.94 13.63 3.17
N MET A 104 4.93 12.85 3.54
CA MET A 104 4.07 12.13 2.58
C MET A 104 3.37 13.06 1.60
N THR A 105 2.79 14.16 2.09
CA THR A 105 2.11 15.16 1.23
C THR A 105 3.07 15.77 0.22
N ARG A 106 4.27 16.12 0.66
CA ARG A 106 5.29 16.76 -0.19
C ARG A 106 5.86 15.82 -1.25
N GLU A 107 6.07 14.53 -0.94
CA GLU A 107 6.70 13.59 -1.86
C GLU A 107 5.71 12.88 -2.79
N MET A 108 4.51 12.58 -2.27
CA MET A 108 3.51 11.80 -3.00
C MET A 108 2.38 12.67 -3.58
N GLY A 109 2.21 13.89 -3.05
CA GLY A 109 1.22 14.84 -3.50
C GLY A 109 -0.15 14.71 -2.84
N LYS A 110 -0.46 13.64 -2.11
CA LYS A 110 -1.76 13.44 -1.46
C LYS A 110 -2.05 14.52 -0.41
N THR A 111 -3.33 14.71 -0.05
CA THR A 111 -3.71 15.75 0.92
C THR A 111 -3.14 15.47 2.32
N LEU A 112 -3.00 16.52 3.14
CA LEU A 112 -2.63 16.34 4.55
C LEU A 112 -3.62 15.44 5.30
N HIS A 113 -4.91 15.54 4.98
CA HIS A 113 -5.92 14.65 5.53
C HIS A 113 -5.65 13.18 5.17
N ASP A 114 -5.36 12.93 3.90
CA ASP A 114 -5.09 11.58 3.40
C ASP A 114 -3.76 11.01 3.93
N SER A 115 -2.74 11.87 4.08
CA SER A 115 -1.48 11.52 4.75
C SER A 115 -1.70 11.18 6.23
N ARG A 116 -2.63 11.87 6.88
CA ARG A 116 -3.01 11.55 8.26
C ARG A 116 -3.73 10.20 8.37
N LEU A 117 -4.56 9.83 7.38
CA LEU A 117 -5.18 8.51 7.33
C LEU A 117 -4.13 7.39 7.21
N ASP A 118 -3.10 7.58 6.36
CA ASP A 118 -1.97 6.66 6.24
C ASP A 118 -1.21 6.53 7.57
N TRP A 119 -0.91 7.66 8.22
CA TRP A 119 -0.27 7.65 9.54
C TRP A 119 -1.12 6.96 10.61
N LEU A 120 -2.44 7.24 10.69
CA LEU A 120 -3.36 6.55 11.60
C LEU A 120 -3.38 5.05 11.35
N GLU A 121 -3.35 4.67 10.08
CA GLU A 121 -3.28 3.29 9.66
C GLU A 121 -1.98 2.64 10.16
N ALA A 122 -0.86 3.29 10.05
CA ALA A 122 0.42 2.81 10.55
C ALA A 122 0.44 2.62 12.08
N VAL A 123 -0.11 3.57 12.85
CA VAL A 123 -0.24 3.44 14.31
C VAL A 123 -1.06 2.22 14.68
N GLY A 124 -2.23 2.07 14.07
CA GLY A 124 -3.08 0.93 14.34
C GLY A 124 -2.44 -0.40 13.93
N VAL A 125 -1.64 -0.49 12.85
CA VAL A 125 -0.84 -1.70 12.51
C VAL A 125 0.03 -2.11 13.68
N CYS A 126 0.76 -1.18 14.27
CA CYS A 126 1.61 -1.49 15.41
C CYS A 126 0.80 -2.02 16.59
N GLU A 127 -0.35 -1.40 16.90
CA GLU A 127 -1.22 -1.82 17.98
C GLU A 127 -1.82 -3.22 17.74
N ALA A 128 -2.17 -3.55 16.50
CA ALA A 128 -2.71 -4.87 16.15
C ALA A 128 -1.63 -5.97 16.08
N VAL A 129 -0.44 -5.64 15.59
CA VAL A 129 0.66 -6.62 15.40
C VAL A 129 1.44 -6.85 16.70
N ALA A 130 1.60 -5.83 17.56
CA ALA A 130 2.38 -5.95 18.78
C ALA A 130 2.02 -7.19 19.64
N PRO A 131 0.74 -7.48 19.94
CA PRO A 131 0.39 -8.66 20.73
C PRO A 131 0.82 -9.99 20.09
N GLN A 132 1.00 -10.04 18.79
CA GLN A 132 1.34 -11.28 18.08
C GLN A 132 2.72 -11.82 18.47
N GLY A 133 3.66 -10.96 18.88
CA GLY A 133 4.97 -11.41 19.37
C GLY A 133 4.86 -12.39 20.54
N ALA A 134 4.01 -12.08 21.52
CA ALA A 134 3.77 -12.92 22.69
C ALA A 134 2.69 -14.01 22.44
N ASN A 135 1.80 -13.81 21.45
CA ASN A 135 0.63 -14.66 21.23
C ASN A 135 0.72 -15.55 19.99
N LEU A 136 1.92 -15.77 19.42
CA LEU A 136 2.09 -16.74 18.35
C LEU A 136 1.65 -18.13 18.85
N LYS A 137 0.46 -18.56 18.39
CA LYS A 137 -0.16 -19.80 18.84
C LYS A 137 0.51 -21.01 18.19
N GLY A 138 0.77 -22.06 18.99
CA GLY A 138 1.10 -23.38 18.51
C GLY A 138 -0.08 -24.36 18.69
N HIS A 139 0.15 -25.62 18.34
CA HIS A 139 -0.82 -26.68 18.52
C HIS A 139 -0.23 -27.77 19.42
N THR A 140 -1.05 -28.31 20.33
CA THR A 140 -0.79 -29.56 21.00
C THR A 140 -1.69 -30.62 20.37
N TYR A 141 -1.13 -31.77 20.02
CA TYR A 141 -1.87 -32.86 19.39
C TYR A 141 -2.19 -33.93 20.42
N PRO A 142 -3.32 -34.65 20.29
CA PRO A 142 -3.58 -35.84 21.10
C PRO A 142 -2.45 -36.85 20.98
N ARG A 143 -2.13 -37.57 22.06
CA ARG A 143 -1.14 -38.64 22.02
C ARG A 143 -1.59 -39.71 21.04
N LEU A 144 -0.74 -40.05 20.07
CA LEU A 144 -0.90 -41.16 19.18
C LEU A 144 -0.01 -42.30 19.69
N GLY A 145 -0.62 -43.33 20.36
CA GLY A 145 0.10 -44.44 20.94
C GLY A 145 0.76 -44.14 22.31
N ALA A 146 1.39 -45.15 22.90
CA ALA A 146 1.99 -45.06 24.22
C ALA A 146 3.25 -44.18 24.20
N GLY A 147 3.17 -43.02 24.83
CA GLY A 147 4.35 -42.28 25.24
C GLY A 147 4.80 -41.09 24.35
N ILE A 148 4.26 -40.89 23.15
CA ILE A 148 4.71 -39.79 22.27
C ILE A 148 3.84 -38.57 22.44
N ALA A 149 4.42 -37.47 22.93
CA ALA A 149 3.80 -36.14 22.92
C ALA A 149 4.17 -35.39 21.64
N MET A 150 3.20 -34.72 21.05
CA MET A 150 3.41 -33.96 19.81
C MET A 150 2.96 -32.49 19.98
N GLU A 151 3.77 -31.59 19.48
CA GLU A 151 3.45 -30.18 19.43
C GLU A 151 3.82 -29.57 18.06
N GLY A 152 3.01 -28.63 17.58
CA GLY A 152 3.32 -27.77 16.44
C GLY A 152 3.70 -26.39 16.94
N ARG A 153 4.77 -25.82 16.41
CA ARG A 153 5.21 -24.45 16.72
C ARG A 153 5.43 -23.65 15.45
N LEU A 154 5.08 -22.37 15.50
CA LEU A 154 5.48 -21.41 14.48
C LEU A 154 6.93 -20.98 14.70
N ALA A 155 7.70 -20.90 13.64
CA ALA A 155 9.08 -20.42 13.64
C ALA A 155 9.30 -19.44 12.48
N PRO A 156 10.14 -18.39 12.64
CA PRO A 156 10.46 -17.48 11.56
C PRO A 156 11.18 -18.19 10.40
N ARG A 157 11.01 -17.65 9.19
CA ARG A 157 11.61 -18.22 7.97
C ARG A 157 13.06 -17.82 7.77
N GLY A 158 13.47 -16.63 8.19
CA GLY A 158 14.82 -16.07 7.96
C GLY A 158 14.77 -14.61 7.53
N VAL A 159 15.58 -14.25 6.52
CA VAL A 159 15.60 -12.90 5.97
C VAL A 159 14.34 -12.66 5.12
N ALA A 160 13.61 -11.60 5.42
CA ALA A 160 12.47 -11.11 4.67
C ALA A 160 12.85 -9.90 3.80
N ALA A 161 12.68 -10.01 2.50
CA ALA A 161 12.73 -8.89 1.57
C ALA A 161 11.35 -8.23 1.48
N ILE A 162 11.28 -6.93 1.69
CA ILE A 162 10.04 -6.15 1.64
C ILE A 162 10.18 -5.08 0.57
N ILE A 163 9.26 -5.07 -0.41
CA ILE A 163 9.26 -4.13 -1.54
C ILE A 163 7.90 -3.44 -1.58
N THR A 164 7.88 -2.11 -1.43
CA THR A 164 6.64 -1.36 -1.20
C THR A 164 6.45 -0.18 -2.16
N PRO A 165 5.20 0.20 -2.45
CA PRO A 165 4.85 1.28 -3.36
C PRO A 165 4.93 2.66 -2.69
N PHE A 166 4.59 3.70 -3.47
CA PHE A 166 4.64 5.10 -3.07
C PHE A 166 3.35 5.64 -2.46
N ASN A 167 2.20 5.02 -2.75
CA ASN A 167 0.89 5.62 -2.47
C ASN A 167 0.49 5.61 -0.98
N PHE A 168 1.00 4.63 -0.22
CA PHE A 168 0.90 4.55 1.25
C PHE A 168 2.30 4.24 1.82
N PRO A 169 3.21 5.23 1.83
CA PRO A 169 4.63 5.00 2.08
C PRO A 169 4.97 4.73 3.55
N VAL A 170 3.99 4.80 4.46
CA VAL A 170 4.16 4.52 5.88
C VAL A 170 3.38 3.28 6.31
N ALA A 171 2.07 3.21 6.06
CA ALA A 171 1.23 2.10 6.53
C ALA A 171 1.56 0.76 5.85
N ILE A 172 1.67 0.74 4.51
CA ILE A 172 1.94 -0.51 3.79
C ILE A 172 3.30 -1.12 4.18
N PRO A 173 4.43 -0.38 4.14
CA PRO A 173 5.70 -0.95 4.57
C PRO A 173 5.68 -1.37 6.04
N LEU A 174 5.07 -0.55 6.92
CA LEU A 174 5.05 -0.87 8.33
C LEU A 174 4.27 -2.15 8.63
N ALA A 175 3.15 -2.40 7.96
CA ALA A 175 2.42 -3.65 8.10
C ALA A 175 3.31 -4.87 7.82
N GLN A 176 4.06 -4.83 6.73
CA GLN A 176 4.94 -5.92 6.32
C GLN A 176 6.18 -6.03 7.23
N ILE A 177 6.82 -4.91 7.57
CA ILE A 177 7.97 -4.85 8.47
C ILE A 177 7.59 -5.37 9.86
N ALA A 178 6.46 -4.91 10.40
CA ALA A 178 6.00 -5.31 11.73
C ALA A 178 5.71 -6.82 11.80
N ALA A 179 4.99 -7.36 10.81
CA ALA A 179 4.70 -8.79 10.76
C ALA A 179 5.96 -9.67 10.66
N ALA A 180 6.94 -9.23 9.86
CA ALA A 180 8.22 -9.93 9.75
C ALA A 180 9.02 -9.88 11.05
N LEU A 181 9.22 -8.68 11.62
CA LEU A 181 10.05 -8.49 12.81
C LEU A 181 9.42 -9.12 14.06
N VAL A 182 8.10 -8.97 14.27
CA VAL A 182 7.41 -9.50 15.47
C VAL A 182 7.49 -11.02 15.54
N THR A 183 7.52 -11.69 14.38
CA THR A 183 7.67 -13.15 14.28
C THR A 183 9.11 -13.63 14.40
N GLY A 184 10.09 -12.72 14.43
CA GLY A 184 11.51 -13.03 14.60
C GLY A 184 12.30 -13.14 13.31
N ASN A 185 11.77 -12.69 12.18
CA ASN A 185 12.54 -12.55 10.94
C ASN A 185 13.37 -11.26 10.97
N THR A 186 14.44 -11.21 10.21
CA THR A 186 15.16 -9.98 9.89
C THR A 186 14.65 -9.39 8.58
N VAL A 187 14.83 -8.08 8.37
CA VAL A 187 14.20 -7.36 7.27
C VAL A 187 15.20 -6.57 6.44
N VAL A 188 15.11 -6.72 5.13
CA VAL A 188 15.69 -5.79 4.16
C VAL A 188 14.55 -5.14 3.37
N TRP A 189 14.30 -3.88 3.62
CA TRP A 189 13.22 -3.11 3.01
C TRP A 189 13.71 -2.25 1.86
N LYS A 190 13.03 -2.35 0.70
CA LYS A 190 13.19 -1.47 -0.46
C LYS A 190 11.91 -0.66 -0.67
N PRO A 191 11.84 0.58 -0.21
CA PRO A 191 10.73 1.48 -0.50
C PRO A 191 10.69 1.91 -1.96
N SER A 192 9.62 2.61 -2.35
CA SER A 192 9.57 3.33 -3.62
C SER A 192 10.60 4.47 -3.65
N HIS A 193 11.23 4.68 -4.80
CA HIS A 193 12.13 5.82 -5.01
C HIS A 193 11.39 7.17 -5.04
N LEU A 194 10.07 7.17 -5.12
CA LEU A 194 9.25 8.40 -5.11
C LEU A 194 9.01 8.96 -3.70
N THR A 195 9.28 8.18 -2.63
CA THR A 195 8.98 8.59 -1.25
C THR A 195 10.13 8.34 -0.28
N PRO A 196 11.37 8.80 -0.58
CA PRO A 196 12.54 8.53 0.24
C PRO A 196 12.52 9.22 1.61
N GLU A 197 11.98 10.44 1.74
CA GLU A 197 11.92 11.16 3.03
C GLU A 197 10.99 10.46 4.02
N SER A 198 9.78 10.12 3.57
CA SER A 198 8.81 9.36 4.37
C SER A 198 9.38 8.00 4.78
N SER A 199 10.11 7.35 3.87
CA SER A 199 10.74 6.05 4.12
C SER A 199 11.89 6.15 5.12
N GLN A 200 12.74 7.16 5.02
CA GLN A 200 13.81 7.39 5.98
C GLN A 200 13.26 7.74 7.37
N ALA A 201 12.23 8.58 7.43
CA ALA A 201 11.56 8.89 8.69
C ALA A 201 11.01 7.63 9.37
N LEU A 202 10.32 6.76 8.61
CA LEU A 202 9.85 5.47 9.11
C LEU A 202 11.01 4.58 9.58
N ALA A 203 12.09 4.49 8.79
CA ALA A 203 13.27 3.69 9.15
C ALA A 203 13.94 4.17 10.44
N LEU A 204 14.02 5.49 10.64
CA LEU A 204 14.53 6.10 11.89
C LEU A 204 13.65 5.71 13.09
N ILE A 205 12.32 5.78 12.93
CA ILE A 205 11.36 5.44 13.99
C ILE A 205 11.43 3.95 14.35
N VAL A 206 11.51 3.06 13.35
CA VAL A 206 11.69 1.61 13.58
C VAL A 206 13.00 1.33 14.32
N ARG A 207 14.11 1.92 13.89
CA ARG A 207 15.41 1.77 14.52
C ARG A 207 15.39 2.28 15.96
N GLU A 208 14.85 3.47 16.20
CA GLU A 208 14.73 4.04 17.55
C GLU A 208 13.90 3.14 18.48
N ALA A 209 12.81 2.54 18.00
CA ALA A 209 12.01 1.61 18.79
C ALA A 209 12.79 0.36 19.20
N LEU A 210 13.58 -0.21 18.27
CA LEU A 210 14.45 -1.35 18.53
C LEU A 210 15.53 -1.02 19.57
N GLU A 211 16.23 0.10 19.39
CA GLU A 211 17.30 0.54 20.28
C GLU A 211 16.78 0.95 21.67
N ALA A 212 15.69 1.72 21.74
CA ALA A 212 15.14 2.20 22.99
C ALA A 212 14.65 1.03 23.87
N GLU A 213 13.95 0.05 23.27
CA GLU A 213 13.50 -1.11 24.00
C GLU A 213 14.66 -2.03 24.41
N GLY A 214 15.67 -2.18 23.53
CA GLY A 214 16.91 -2.88 23.87
C GLY A 214 17.61 -2.28 25.09
N LYS A 215 17.82 -0.96 25.09
CA LYS A 215 18.41 -0.23 26.23
C LYS A 215 17.59 -0.40 27.50
N ARG A 216 16.24 -0.32 27.40
CA ARG A 216 15.33 -0.44 28.55
C ARG A 216 15.42 -1.81 29.23
N GLN A 217 15.65 -2.87 28.45
CA GLN A 217 15.74 -4.23 28.96
C GLN A 217 17.18 -4.75 29.13
N GLY A 218 18.21 -3.96 28.83
CA GLY A 218 19.60 -4.39 28.88
C GLY A 218 19.96 -5.42 27.80
N ILE A 219 19.25 -5.41 26.66
CA ILE A 219 19.44 -6.32 25.53
C ILE A 219 20.08 -5.55 24.37
N ALA A 220 21.21 -6.03 23.86
CA ALA A 220 21.80 -5.51 22.65
C ALA A 220 21.04 -6.04 21.43
N VAL A 221 20.25 -5.18 20.77
CA VAL A 221 19.60 -5.54 19.50
C VAL A 221 20.62 -5.45 18.39
N PRO A 222 20.87 -6.53 17.62
CA PRO A 222 21.86 -6.50 16.55
C PRO A 222 21.48 -5.52 15.43
N PRO A 223 22.43 -4.82 14.81
CA PRO A 223 22.17 -3.82 13.78
C PRO A 223 21.59 -4.39 12.49
N GLY A 224 21.89 -5.66 12.18
CA GLY A 224 21.39 -6.36 10.99
C GLY A 224 19.93 -6.83 11.08
N VAL A 225 19.19 -6.49 12.14
CA VAL A 225 17.77 -6.85 12.27
C VAL A 225 16.91 -6.12 11.24
N PHE A 226 17.26 -4.86 10.91
CA PHE A 226 16.47 -4.02 10.01
C PHE A 226 17.36 -3.17 9.11
N HIS A 227 17.11 -3.23 7.80
CA HIS A 227 17.77 -2.46 6.77
C HIS A 227 16.76 -1.76 5.86
N MET A 228 17.18 -0.61 5.29
CA MET A 228 16.46 0.07 4.22
C MET A 228 17.44 0.37 3.08
N ILE A 229 17.22 -0.22 1.92
CA ILE A 229 18.00 0.04 0.70
C ILE A 229 17.17 0.89 -0.28
N LEU A 230 17.83 1.78 -0.99
CA LEU A 230 17.22 2.69 -1.94
C LEU A 230 17.57 2.27 -3.38
N GLY A 231 16.67 2.52 -4.31
CA GLY A 231 16.88 2.21 -5.71
C GLY A 231 15.59 1.88 -6.46
N ASP A 232 15.75 1.53 -7.70
CA ASP A 232 14.70 1.20 -8.64
C ASP A 232 14.46 -0.32 -8.79
N ALA A 233 14.10 -0.74 -10.02
CA ALA A 233 13.85 -2.13 -10.36
C ALA A 233 15.11 -3.01 -10.30
N SER A 234 16.31 -2.45 -10.59
CA SER A 234 17.57 -3.20 -10.59
C SER A 234 17.96 -3.62 -9.17
N THR A 235 17.84 -2.68 -8.20
CA THR A 235 18.03 -2.93 -6.77
C THR A 235 17.00 -3.96 -6.25
N GLY A 236 15.74 -3.86 -6.71
CA GLY A 236 14.70 -4.84 -6.37
C GLY A 236 15.01 -6.25 -6.90
N ASP A 237 15.45 -6.37 -8.14
CA ASP A 237 15.82 -7.65 -8.74
C ASP A 237 17.02 -8.30 -8.01
N ALA A 238 18.04 -7.51 -7.66
CA ALA A 238 19.16 -7.97 -6.85
C ALA A 238 18.70 -8.53 -5.50
N LEU A 239 17.79 -7.82 -4.79
CA LEU A 239 17.24 -8.24 -3.51
C LEU A 239 16.46 -9.56 -3.63
N ILE A 240 15.59 -9.68 -4.64
CA ILE A 240 14.77 -10.89 -4.87
C ILE A 240 15.67 -12.10 -5.15
N ARG A 241 16.76 -11.92 -5.89
CA ARG A 241 17.69 -13.00 -6.28
C ARG A 241 18.71 -13.37 -5.20
N SER A 242 18.88 -12.56 -4.17
CA SER A 242 19.86 -12.82 -3.11
C SER A 242 19.55 -14.15 -2.38
N GLY A 243 20.53 -15.04 -2.27
CA GLY A 243 20.38 -16.41 -1.76
C GLY A 243 19.79 -16.53 -0.34
N PRO A 244 20.23 -15.73 0.64
CA PRO A 244 19.71 -15.79 2.01
C PRO A 244 18.25 -15.34 2.19
N VAL A 245 17.69 -14.57 1.26
CA VAL A 245 16.28 -14.15 1.31
C VAL A 245 15.37 -15.36 1.20
N ARG A 246 14.48 -15.56 2.20
CA ARG A 246 13.54 -16.69 2.29
C ARG A 246 12.10 -16.29 2.00
N THR A 247 11.73 -15.07 2.31
CA THR A 247 10.38 -14.53 2.11
C THR A 247 10.46 -13.22 1.37
N ILE A 248 9.58 -13.02 0.40
CA ILE A 248 9.41 -11.77 -0.31
C ILE A 248 7.99 -11.29 -0.07
N SER A 249 7.87 -10.08 0.46
CA SER A 249 6.61 -9.35 0.53
C SER A 249 6.66 -8.21 -0.48
N PHE A 250 5.75 -8.24 -1.43
CA PHE A 250 5.67 -7.28 -2.52
C PHE A 250 4.29 -6.63 -2.55
N THR A 251 4.27 -5.30 -2.58
CA THR A 251 3.06 -4.54 -2.92
C THR A 251 3.40 -3.57 -4.05
N GLY A 252 2.61 -3.59 -5.13
CA GLY A 252 2.86 -2.73 -6.29
C GLY A 252 1.98 -3.05 -7.49
N SER A 253 2.46 -2.71 -8.71
CA SER A 253 1.72 -3.00 -9.94
C SER A 253 1.64 -4.50 -10.23
N LYS A 254 0.55 -4.94 -10.87
CA LYS A 254 0.36 -6.35 -11.25
C LYS A 254 1.50 -6.88 -12.12
N GLN A 255 1.94 -6.10 -13.12
CA GLN A 255 3.02 -6.50 -14.02
C GLN A 255 4.33 -6.78 -13.27
N VAL A 256 4.71 -5.91 -12.33
CA VAL A 256 5.93 -6.11 -11.53
C VAL A 256 5.74 -7.26 -10.54
N GLY A 257 4.57 -7.36 -9.89
CA GLY A 257 4.28 -8.43 -8.95
C GLY A 257 4.32 -9.82 -9.59
N ASP A 258 3.82 -9.97 -10.81
CA ASP A 258 3.88 -11.24 -11.54
C ASP A 258 5.33 -11.62 -11.91
N LYS A 259 6.18 -10.63 -12.25
CA LYS A 259 7.62 -10.84 -12.47
C LYS A 259 8.34 -11.27 -11.18
N VAL A 260 8.06 -10.58 -10.06
CA VAL A 260 8.60 -10.91 -8.74
C VAL A 260 8.24 -12.34 -8.34
N ASP A 261 6.96 -12.69 -8.49
CA ASP A 261 6.44 -14.02 -8.16
C ASP A 261 7.10 -15.11 -9.00
N SER A 262 7.21 -14.90 -10.31
CA SER A 262 7.88 -15.84 -11.23
C SER A 262 9.34 -16.10 -10.84
N ILE A 263 10.11 -15.04 -10.56
CA ILE A 263 11.53 -15.15 -10.21
C ILE A 263 11.69 -15.85 -8.85
N ALA A 264 10.94 -15.42 -7.86
CA ALA A 264 11.08 -15.89 -6.50
C ALA A 264 10.60 -17.33 -6.32
N SER A 265 9.48 -17.70 -6.94
CA SER A 265 8.95 -19.07 -6.94
C SER A 265 9.90 -20.06 -7.62
N ALA A 266 10.54 -19.66 -8.72
CA ALA A 266 11.58 -20.47 -9.37
C ALA A 266 12.80 -20.73 -8.46
N MET A 267 13.04 -19.86 -7.48
CA MET A 267 14.10 -20.00 -6.47
C MET A 267 13.62 -20.67 -5.17
N GLY A 268 12.37 -21.17 -5.11
CA GLY A 268 11.80 -21.81 -3.93
C GLY A 268 11.54 -20.84 -2.75
N LYS A 269 11.43 -19.55 -3.00
CA LYS A 269 11.15 -18.53 -1.97
C LYS A 269 9.65 -18.37 -1.75
N ARG A 270 9.25 -18.05 -0.52
CA ARG A 270 7.87 -17.68 -0.21
C ARG A 270 7.58 -16.28 -0.73
N VAL A 271 6.51 -16.14 -1.50
CA VAL A 271 6.04 -14.84 -1.99
C VAL A 271 4.69 -14.51 -1.35
N MET A 272 4.59 -13.31 -0.80
CA MET A 272 3.36 -12.64 -0.43
C MET A 272 3.22 -11.44 -1.36
N LYS A 273 2.29 -11.55 -2.30
CA LYS A 273 2.09 -10.56 -3.35
C LYS A 273 0.75 -9.87 -3.15
N GLU A 274 0.77 -8.55 -3.10
CA GLU A 274 -0.40 -7.70 -3.13
C GLU A 274 -0.29 -6.75 -4.33
N VAL A 275 -1.24 -6.84 -5.24
CA VAL A 275 -1.29 -5.99 -6.42
C VAL A 275 -2.71 -5.46 -6.57
N SER A 276 -2.81 -4.31 -7.20
CA SER A 276 -4.09 -3.67 -7.46
C SER A 276 -4.75 -4.21 -8.73
N GLY A 277 -5.89 -3.62 -9.08
CA GLY A 277 -6.62 -3.99 -10.27
C GLY A 277 -7.87 -3.13 -10.44
N ILE A 278 -8.82 -3.63 -11.23
CA ILE A 278 -10.06 -2.93 -11.56
C ILE A 278 -11.12 -3.21 -10.50
N ASN A 279 -11.32 -2.24 -9.60
CA ASN A 279 -12.39 -2.29 -8.61
C ASN A 279 -13.69 -1.76 -9.22
N VAL A 280 -14.81 -2.37 -8.82
CA VAL A 280 -16.12 -2.07 -9.37
C VAL A 280 -17.05 -1.44 -8.33
N PHE A 281 -17.96 -0.59 -8.80
CA PHE A 281 -19.03 -0.04 -8.00
C PHE A 281 -20.37 -0.27 -8.72
N TYR A 282 -21.19 -1.13 -8.16
CA TYR A 282 -22.51 -1.43 -8.72
C TYR A 282 -23.57 -0.48 -8.15
N VAL A 283 -24.29 0.20 -9.05
CA VAL A 283 -25.42 1.08 -8.76
C VAL A 283 -26.69 0.34 -9.17
N HIS A 284 -27.36 -0.24 -8.18
CA HIS A 284 -28.60 -0.99 -8.38
C HIS A 284 -29.77 -0.04 -8.68
N ARG A 285 -30.82 -0.53 -9.34
CA ARG A 285 -32.04 0.25 -9.64
C ARG A 285 -32.70 0.87 -8.41
N ALA A 286 -32.53 0.27 -7.24
CA ALA A 286 -33.02 0.79 -5.96
C ALA A 286 -31.95 1.57 -5.18
N ALA A 287 -30.90 2.09 -5.83
CA ALA A 287 -29.84 2.88 -5.19
C ALA A 287 -30.34 4.26 -4.76
N ASP A 288 -29.60 4.85 -3.81
CA ASP A 288 -29.69 6.27 -3.54
C ASP A 288 -28.72 7.02 -4.47
N MET A 289 -29.24 7.65 -5.51
CA MET A 289 -28.44 8.27 -6.57
C MET A 289 -27.50 9.37 -6.05
N GLU A 290 -27.93 10.18 -5.07
CA GLU A 290 -27.07 11.20 -4.46
C GLU A 290 -25.91 10.55 -3.72
N ARG A 291 -26.21 9.59 -2.86
CA ARG A 291 -25.19 8.85 -2.09
C ARG A 291 -24.25 8.10 -3.02
N ALA A 292 -24.80 7.38 -4.02
CA ALA A 292 -24.01 6.62 -4.98
C ALA A 292 -23.02 7.51 -5.75
N ALA A 293 -23.49 8.65 -6.28
CA ALA A 293 -22.64 9.58 -7.01
C ALA A 293 -21.56 10.24 -6.12
N ARG A 294 -21.89 10.58 -4.88
CA ARG A 294 -20.93 11.13 -3.91
C ARG A 294 -19.87 10.10 -3.51
N ASN A 295 -20.30 8.88 -3.20
CA ASN A 295 -19.39 7.78 -2.87
C ASN A 295 -18.45 7.46 -4.03
N PHE A 296 -18.97 7.43 -5.26
CA PHE A 296 -18.15 7.25 -6.47
C PHE A 296 -17.10 8.34 -6.61
N LEU A 297 -17.50 9.62 -6.53
CA LEU A 297 -16.56 10.74 -6.66
C LEU A 297 -15.48 10.70 -5.57
N TYR A 298 -15.86 10.53 -4.31
CA TYR A 298 -14.92 10.43 -3.22
C TYR A 298 -13.94 9.26 -3.42
N GLY A 299 -14.46 8.05 -3.69
CA GLY A 299 -13.63 6.85 -3.89
C GLY A 299 -12.72 6.92 -5.12
N LYS A 300 -13.06 7.81 -6.10
CA LYS A 300 -12.26 8.00 -7.30
C LYS A 300 -11.21 9.11 -7.17
N THR A 301 -11.47 10.17 -6.40
CA THR A 301 -10.63 11.37 -6.40
C THR A 301 -9.66 11.47 -5.23
N ILE A 302 -10.00 10.88 -4.08
CA ILE A 302 -9.07 10.82 -2.94
C ILE A 302 -7.71 10.21 -3.38
N THR A 303 -6.62 10.76 -2.91
CA THR A 303 -5.25 10.40 -3.33
C THR A 303 -5.02 10.60 -4.85
N GLY A 304 -5.83 11.41 -5.54
CA GLY A 304 -5.79 11.50 -7.01
C GLY A 304 -6.16 10.18 -7.70
N GLY A 305 -6.94 9.29 -7.04
CA GLY A 305 -7.30 7.96 -7.54
C GLY A 305 -6.18 6.91 -7.47
N GLN A 306 -5.06 7.20 -6.80
CA GLN A 306 -3.86 6.33 -6.71
C GLN A 306 -3.96 5.35 -5.53
N ARG A 307 -5.09 4.64 -5.41
CA ARG A 307 -5.29 3.62 -4.39
C ARG A 307 -5.62 2.26 -5.02
N CYS A 308 -5.08 1.20 -4.45
CA CYS A 308 -5.42 -0.18 -4.82
C CYS A 308 -6.92 -0.49 -4.64
N SER A 309 -7.61 0.27 -3.78
CA SER A 309 -9.06 0.18 -3.54
C SER A 309 -9.88 1.22 -4.31
N SER A 310 -9.27 2.08 -5.14
CA SER A 310 -9.99 3.11 -5.89
C SER A 310 -10.94 2.49 -6.93
N ILE A 311 -12.16 3.00 -7.00
CA ILE A 311 -13.15 2.55 -7.98
C ILE A 311 -12.69 2.95 -9.38
N GLN A 312 -12.57 1.97 -10.29
CA GLN A 312 -12.29 2.25 -11.69
C GLN A 312 -13.49 2.10 -12.60
N GLU A 313 -14.37 1.12 -12.33
CA GLU A 313 -15.53 0.89 -13.17
C GLU A 313 -16.82 0.97 -12.35
N VAL A 314 -17.75 1.80 -12.80
CA VAL A 314 -19.11 1.84 -12.27
C VAL A 314 -20.00 1.04 -13.19
N LEU A 315 -20.72 0.07 -12.62
CA LEU A 315 -21.74 -0.73 -13.27
C LEU A 315 -23.10 -0.23 -12.80
N ALA A 316 -23.92 0.35 -13.64
CA ALA A 316 -25.24 0.82 -13.24
C ALA A 316 -26.35 0.14 -14.03
N ASP A 317 -27.41 -0.28 -13.33
CA ASP A 317 -28.61 -0.85 -13.96
C ASP A 317 -29.15 0.06 -15.07
N GLY A 318 -29.57 -0.54 -16.18
CA GLY A 318 -30.01 0.19 -17.36
C GLY A 318 -31.12 1.21 -17.09
N GLU A 319 -31.96 0.95 -16.11
CA GLU A 319 -33.06 1.83 -15.70
C GLU A 319 -32.57 3.13 -15.04
N VAL A 320 -31.45 3.09 -14.34
CA VAL A 320 -30.91 4.23 -13.57
C VAL A 320 -29.59 4.78 -14.09
N PHE A 321 -29.02 4.16 -15.12
CA PHE A 321 -27.72 4.56 -15.68
C PHE A 321 -27.65 6.03 -16.08
N ASP A 322 -28.63 6.50 -16.85
CA ASP A 322 -28.62 7.89 -17.35
C ASP A 322 -28.79 8.89 -16.20
N GLU A 323 -29.61 8.55 -15.19
CA GLU A 323 -29.76 9.36 -13.98
C GLU A 323 -28.45 9.40 -13.17
N PHE A 324 -27.80 8.25 -12.98
CA PHE A 324 -26.51 8.18 -12.29
C PHE A 324 -25.45 9.01 -13.01
N VAL A 325 -25.30 8.84 -14.34
CA VAL A 325 -24.35 9.59 -15.16
C VAL A 325 -24.61 11.11 -15.03
N ARG A 326 -25.86 11.52 -15.19
CA ARG A 326 -26.27 12.92 -15.03
C ARG A 326 -25.85 13.44 -13.65
N ARG A 327 -26.14 12.69 -12.58
CA ARG A 327 -25.84 13.10 -11.22
C ARG A 327 -24.32 13.16 -10.94
N ALA A 328 -23.56 12.18 -11.42
CA ALA A 328 -22.11 12.18 -11.31
C ALA A 328 -21.47 13.38 -12.04
N VAL A 329 -21.97 13.73 -13.25
CA VAL A 329 -21.51 14.88 -14.02
C VAL A 329 -21.89 16.22 -13.35
N GLU A 330 -23.09 16.32 -12.78
CA GLU A 330 -23.54 17.52 -12.02
C GLU A 330 -22.68 17.77 -10.77
N LEU A 331 -22.21 16.71 -10.10
CA LEU A 331 -21.36 16.81 -8.92
C LEU A 331 -19.86 16.95 -9.27
N ALA A 332 -19.42 16.54 -10.44
CA ALA A 332 -18.02 16.55 -10.85
C ALA A 332 -17.34 17.94 -10.74
N PRO A 333 -18.01 19.09 -11.01
CA PRO A 333 -17.42 20.41 -10.78
C PRO A 333 -17.10 20.73 -9.31
N ARG A 334 -17.59 19.92 -8.35
CA ARG A 334 -17.21 20.05 -6.93
C ARG A 334 -15.86 19.41 -6.62
N VAL A 335 -15.25 18.72 -7.58
CA VAL A 335 -13.89 18.19 -7.44
C VAL A 335 -12.88 19.31 -7.59
N VAL A 336 -12.03 19.46 -6.58
CA VAL A 336 -11.01 20.48 -6.50
C VAL A 336 -9.66 19.87 -6.82
N HIS A 337 -9.02 20.37 -7.87
CA HIS A 337 -7.64 20.01 -8.21
C HIS A 337 -6.69 21.05 -7.61
N GLY A 338 -5.63 20.61 -6.92
CA GLY A 338 -4.66 21.53 -6.32
C GLY A 338 -3.60 20.81 -5.48
N PRO A 339 -2.64 21.57 -4.91
CA PRO A 339 -1.62 21.04 -4.02
C PRO A 339 -2.23 20.37 -2.78
N GLY A 340 -1.66 19.23 -2.35
CA GLY A 340 -2.17 18.44 -1.23
C GLY A 340 -2.16 19.18 0.13
N ASP A 341 -1.30 20.17 0.28
CA ASP A 341 -1.19 21.03 1.46
C ASP A 341 -1.98 22.35 1.34
N SER A 342 -2.76 22.55 0.28
CA SER A 342 -3.55 23.78 0.09
C SER A 342 -4.76 23.86 1.03
N ASP A 343 -5.09 25.08 1.45
CA ASP A 343 -6.28 25.36 2.27
C ASP A 343 -7.58 24.94 1.56
N GLU A 344 -7.59 24.98 0.23
CA GLU A 344 -8.77 24.64 -0.56
C GLU A 344 -9.06 23.14 -0.50
N LEU A 345 -8.04 22.29 -0.68
CA LEU A 345 -8.17 20.83 -0.53
C LEU A 345 -8.47 20.46 0.94
N ALA A 346 -7.82 21.12 1.88
CA ALA A 346 -8.09 20.93 3.31
C ALA A 346 -9.55 21.26 3.70
N ARG A 347 -10.18 22.26 3.04
CA ARG A 347 -11.62 22.53 3.22
C ARG A 347 -12.47 21.43 2.58
N ALA A 348 -12.14 21.00 1.36
CA ALA A 348 -12.88 19.94 0.68
C ALA A 348 -12.95 18.67 1.55
N ASP A 349 -11.83 18.26 2.10
CA ASP A 349 -11.74 17.09 2.97
C ASP A 349 -12.54 17.22 4.28
N ARG A 350 -12.59 18.43 4.89
CA ARG A 350 -13.30 18.65 6.16
C ARG A 350 -14.81 18.73 6.01
N THR A 351 -15.30 19.39 4.98
CA THR A 351 -16.74 19.66 4.85
C THR A 351 -17.50 18.52 4.20
N GLY A 352 -16.81 17.70 3.40
CA GLY A 352 -17.45 16.66 2.58
C GLY A 352 -18.40 17.21 1.52
N GLU A 353 -18.48 18.54 1.34
CA GLU A 353 -19.30 19.18 0.30
C GLU A 353 -18.61 19.18 -1.06
N ARG A 354 -17.28 19.17 -1.05
CA ARG A 354 -16.40 19.11 -2.21
C ARG A 354 -15.50 17.88 -2.10
N PHE A 355 -14.80 17.52 -3.16
CA PHE A 355 -13.90 16.38 -3.23
C PHE A 355 -12.50 16.85 -3.59
N SER A 356 -11.49 16.35 -2.89
CA SER A 356 -10.09 16.64 -3.20
C SER A 356 -9.57 15.75 -4.32
N CYS A 357 -8.83 16.32 -5.25
CA CYS A 357 -8.10 15.60 -6.29
C CYS A 357 -6.67 16.17 -6.38
N PRO A 358 -5.74 15.66 -5.56
CA PRO A 358 -4.36 16.10 -5.56
C PRO A 358 -3.60 15.61 -6.80
N PRO A 359 -2.31 16.04 -7.01
CA PRO A 359 -1.51 15.59 -8.15
C PRO A 359 -1.22 14.08 -8.12
N LEU A 360 -0.84 13.52 -9.25
CA LEU A 360 -0.22 12.21 -9.34
C LEU A 360 1.23 12.28 -8.83
N ALA A 361 1.76 11.15 -8.35
CA ALA A 361 3.07 11.13 -7.69
C ALA A 361 4.25 11.44 -8.62
N SER A 362 4.13 11.26 -9.93
CA SER A 362 5.22 11.52 -10.87
C SER A 362 4.73 11.86 -12.27
N GLU A 363 5.61 12.48 -13.05
CA GLU A 363 5.35 12.75 -14.49
C GLU A 363 5.15 11.47 -15.29
N GLU A 364 5.85 10.39 -14.93
CA GLU A 364 5.68 9.09 -15.57
C GLU A 364 4.25 8.56 -15.40
N GLN A 365 3.66 8.71 -14.20
CA GLN A 365 2.27 8.33 -13.96
C GLN A 365 1.30 9.15 -14.80
N VAL A 366 1.55 10.45 -14.98
CA VAL A 366 0.73 11.32 -15.85
C VAL A 366 0.81 10.82 -17.29
N ARG A 367 2.03 10.63 -17.83
CA ARG A 367 2.24 10.17 -19.21
C ARG A 367 1.61 8.79 -19.47
N ARG A 368 1.78 7.85 -18.53
CA ARG A 368 1.17 6.53 -18.62
C ARG A 368 -0.35 6.62 -18.68
N LEU A 369 -0.94 7.44 -17.81
CA LEU A 369 -2.38 7.61 -17.76
C LEU A 369 -2.93 8.31 -19.01
N GLU A 370 -2.24 9.32 -19.53
CA GLU A 370 -2.56 9.97 -20.82
C GLU A 370 -2.57 8.94 -21.95
N ALA A 371 -1.49 8.17 -22.10
CA ALA A 371 -1.40 7.15 -23.14
C ALA A 371 -2.51 6.10 -23.03
N LEU A 372 -2.84 5.65 -21.81
CA LEU A 372 -3.90 4.69 -21.56
C LEU A 372 -5.29 5.25 -21.95
N VAL A 373 -5.57 6.49 -21.59
CA VAL A 373 -6.85 7.13 -21.93
C VAL A 373 -6.95 7.40 -23.43
N GLU A 374 -5.90 7.92 -24.07
CA GLU A 374 -5.89 8.19 -25.51
C GLU A 374 -6.03 6.92 -26.34
N SER A 375 -5.28 5.86 -26.00
CA SER A 375 -5.43 4.57 -26.65
C SER A 375 -6.83 3.96 -26.48
N SER A 376 -7.44 4.17 -25.30
CA SER A 376 -8.81 3.72 -25.05
C SER A 376 -9.85 4.50 -25.89
N ILE A 377 -9.67 5.80 -26.05
CA ILE A 377 -10.52 6.63 -26.92
C ILE A 377 -10.34 6.18 -28.38
N ALA A 378 -9.12 5.97 -28.84
CA ALA A 378 -8.84 5.45 -30.18
C ALA A 378 -9.47 4.05 -30.41
N ALA A 379 -9.57 3.24 -29.36
CA ALA A 379 -10.26 1.93 -29.36
C ALA A 379 -11.79 2.02 -29.17
N GLY A 380 -12.39 3.24 -29.27
CA GLY A 380 -13.82 3.46 -29.28
C GLY A 380 -14.45 3.88 -27.96
N ALA A 381 -13.68 4.12 -26.91
CA ALA A 381 -14.24 4.70 -25.68
C ALA A 381 -14.69 6.15 -25.93
N ARG A 382 -15.83 6.52 -25.35
CA ARG A 382 -16.43 7.85 -25.45
C ARG A 382 -16.18 8.65 -24.19
N VAL A 383 -15.66 9.88 -24.31
CA VAL A 383 -15.57 10.79 -23.18
C VAL A 383 -16.97 11.26 -22.77
N ILE A 384 -17.37 10.92 -21.54
CA ILE A 384 -18.60 11.40 -20.92
C ILE A 384 -18.37 12.74 -20.23
N TYR A 385 -17.27 12.85 -19.51
CA TYR A 385 -16.86 14.05 -18.79
C TYR A 385 -15.34 14.13 -18.70
N ARG A 386 -14.80 15.34 -18.82
CA ARG A 386 -13.41 15.64 -18.49
C ARG A 386 -13.37 17.02 -17.85
N ALA A 387 -12.82 17.09 -16.64
CA ALA A 387 -12.66 18.36 -15.93
C ALA A 387 -11.66 19.28 -16.66
N GLU A 388 -11.88 20.57 -16.56
CA GLU A 388 -10.87 21.58 -16.89
C GLU A 388 -10.00 21.80 -15.65
N LEU A 389 -8.68 21.70 -15.82
CA LEU A 389 -7.75 22.06 -14.76
C LEU A 389 -7.64 23.57 -14.64
N PRO A 390 -7.50 24.13 -13.42
CA PRO A 390 -7.18 25.54 -13.24
C PRO A 390 -5.97 25.96 -14.09
N ALA A 391 -6.02 27.20 -14.63
CA ALA A 391 -4.95 27.71 -15.48
C ALA A 391 -3.59 27.62 -14.78
N GLY A 392 -2.56 27.15 -15.51
CA GLY A 392 -1.20 26.98 -15.01
C GLY A 392 -0.98 25.77 -14.10
N LEU A 393 -2.03 25.04 -13.70
CA LEU A 393 -1.87 23.92 -12.77
C LEU A 393 -1.14 22.74 -13.41
N ARG A 394 -1.40 22.46 -14.70
CA ARG A 394 -0.75 21.40 -15.47
C ARG A 394 0.75 21.65 -15.65
N GLU A 395 1.13 22.90 -15.82
CA GLU A 395 2.53 23.34 -15.96
C GLU A 395 3.25 23.32 -14.59
N ALA A 396 2.52 23.61 -13.52
CA ALA A 396 3.07 23.68 -12.17
C ALA A 396 3.43 22.30 -11.61
N GLY A 397 2.59 21.28 -11.82
CA GLY A 397 2.75 19.96 -11.19
C GLY A 397 2.24 18.81 -12.05
N PHE A 398 2.13 17.62 -11.43
CA PHE A 398 1.74 16.38 -12.11
C PHE A 398 0.23 16.13 -12.00
N TYR A 399 -0.56 17.11 -12.41
CA TYR A 399 -2.03 17.05 -12.32
C TYR A 399 -2.66 16.38 -13.53
N TYR A 400 -3.67 15.56 -13.29
CA TYR A 400 -4.49 14.93 -14.31
C TYR A 400 -5.98 15.25 -14.05
N PRO A 401 -6.75 15.65 -15.10
CA PRO A 401 -8.15 15.99 -14.93
C PRO A 401 -9.01 14.77 -14.61
N LEU A 402 -9.99 14.94 -13.70
CA LEU A 402 -11.03 13.92 -13.51
C LEU A 402 -11.70 13.62 -14.86
N THR A 403 -11.71 12.34 -15.25
CA THR A 403 -12.21 11.91 -16.55
C THR A 403 -13.13 10.70 -16.41
N PHE A 404 -14.33 10.77 -17.00
CA PHE A 404 -15.26 9.66 -17.11
C PHE A 404 -15.37 9.23 -18.56
N LEU A 405 -15.26 7.92 -18.80
CA LEU A 405 -15.35 7.30 -20.10
C LEU A 405 -16.54 6.31 -20.12
N GLY A 406 -17.19 6.20 -21.26
CA GLY A 406 -18.17 5.19 -21.55
C GLY A 406 -17.77 4.36 -22.75
N ASP A 407 -18.61 3.36 -23.08
CA ASP A 407 -18.43 2.50 -24.26
C ASP A 407 -17.09 1.73 -24.28
N VAL A 408 -16.53 1.45 -23.09
CA VAL A 408 -15.33 0.63 -22.93
C VAL A 408 -15.71 -0.84 -23.04
N ARG A 409 -15.42 -1.45 -24.20
CA ARG A 409 -15.77 -2.85 -24.51
C ARG A 409 -14.60 -3.79 -24.26
N PRO A 410 -14.81 -5.12 -24.19
CA PRO A 410 -13.73 -6.09 -24.22
C PRO A 410 -12.75 -5.82 -25.38
N GLY A 411 -11.44 -5.83 -25.10
CA GLY A 411 -10.38 -5.45 -26.05
C GLY A 411 -9.93 -3.99 -25.96
N ASN A 412 -10.69 -3.12 -25.28
CA ASN A 412 -10.24 -1.77 -24.99
C ASN A 412 -9.16 -1.80 -23.87
N PRO A 413 -8.09 -1.00 -23.91
CA PRO A 413 -7.06 -0.98 -22.88
C PRO A 413 -7.60 -0.80 -21.46
N LEU A 414 -8.49 0.16 -21.21
CA LEU A 414 -9.11 0.41 -19.89
C LEU A 414 -10.02 -0.73 -19.41
N HIS A 415 -10.37 -1.69 -20.29
CA HIS A 415 -11.09 -2.88 -19.86
C HIS A 415 -10.22 -3.86 -19.07
N HIS A 416 -8.89 -3.83 -19.28
CA HIS A 416 -7.93 -4.78 -18.71
C HIS A 416 -6.85 -4.13 -17.84
N GLU A 417 -6.56 -2.83 -18.09
CA GLU A 417 -5.49 -2.12 -17.39
C GLU A 417 -6.06 -1.20 -16.32
N GLU A 418 -5.39 -1.17 -15.19
CA GLU A 418 -5.69 -0.24 -14.11
C GLU A 418 -5.22 1.17 -14.45
N ALA A 419 -6.11 2.15 -14.33
CA ALA A 419 -5.79 3.56 -14.53
C ALA A 419 -4.85 4.10 -13.45
N PHE A 420 -5.08 3.74 -12.19
CA PHE A 420 -4.37 4.24 -11.00
C PHE A 420 -4.24 5.77 -10.99
N GLY A 421 -5.37 6.43 -11.24
CA GLY A 421 -5.51 7.88 -11.40
C GLY A 421 -6.99 8.30 -11.39
N PRO A 422 -7.31 9.60 -11.57
CA PRO A 422 -8.67 10.11 -11.52
C PRO A 422 -9.47 9.84 -12.82
N VAL A 423 -9.43 8.59 -13.28
CA VAL A 423 -10.13 8.12 -14.49
C VAL A 423 -11.07 6.99 -14.11
N ALA A 424 -12.31 7.04 -14.58
CA ALA A 424 -13.30 5.99 -14.36
C ALA A 424 -14.07 5.65 -15.64
N VAL A 425 -14.52 4.40 -15.70
CA VAL A 425 -15.38 3.87 -16.75
C VAL A 425 -16.81 3.76 -16.20
N LEU A 426 -17.80 4.23 -16.96
CA LEU A 426 -19.21 4.11 -16.62
C LEU A 426 -19.87 3.14 -17.61
N THR A 427 -20.35 2.03 -17.10
CA THR A 427 -20.88 0.90 -17.89
C THR A 427 -22.35 0.66 -17.54
N ARG A 428 -23.22 0.64 -18.55
CA ARG A 428 -24.61 0.24 -18.40
C ARG A 428 -24.69 -1.28 -18.34
N VAL A 429 -25.40 -1.83 -17.36
CA VAL A 429 -25.68 -3.27 -17.23
C VAL A 429 -27.18 -3.53 -17.23
N GLN A 430 -27.59 -4.73 -17.63
CA GLN A 430 -29.00 -5.10 -17.69
C GLN A 430 -29.62 -5.25 -16.29
N ASP A 431 -28.85 -5.92 -15.40
CA ASP A 431 -29.30 -6.25 -14.05
C ASP A 431 -28.14 -6.66 -13.12
N LEU A 432 -28.50 -6.99 -11.88
CA LEU A 432 -27.59 -7.50 -10.86
C LEU A 432 -26.75 -8.71 -11.32
N SER A 433 -27.35 -9.61 -12.12
CA SER A 433 -26.64 -10.83 -12.55
C SER A 433 -25.53 -10.50 -13.53
N GLU A 434 -25.74 -9.56 -14.43
CA GLU A 434 -24.69 -9.06 -15.32
C GLU A 434 -23.62 -8.29 -14.56
N ALA A 435 -24.00 -7.45 -13.59
CA ALA A 435 -23.05 -6.74 -12.74
C ALA A 435 -22.14 -7.70 -11.97
N ILE A 436 -22.69 -8.77 -11.38
CA ILE A 436 -21.91 -9.82 -10.71
C ILE A 436 -20.96 -10.52 -11.69
N ARG A 437 -21.45 -10.88 -12.88
CA ARG A 437 -20.63 -11.53 -13.91
C ARG A 437 -19.42 -10.66 -14.28
N ILE A 438 -19.64 -9.39 -14.62
CA ILE A 438 -18.57 -8.44 -14.96
C ILE A 438 -17.61 -8.24 -13.79
N SER A 439 -18.14 -8.06 -12.57
CA SER A 439 -17.31 -7.97 -11.36
C SER A 439 -16.36 -9.16 -11.21
N ASN A 440 -16.86 -10.38 -11.46
CA ASN A 440 -16.07 -11.61 -11.28
C ASN A 440 -15.07 -11.88 -12.42
N GLU A 441 -15.26 -11.28 -13.58
CA GLU A 441 -14.32 -11.33 -14.72
C GLU A 441 -13.13 -10.38 -14.51
N LYS A 442 -13.31 -9.29 -13.76
CA LYS A 442 -12.24 -8.33 -13.50
C LYS A 442 -11.33 -8.80 -12.36
N VAL A 443 -10.04 -8.53 -12.48
CA VAL A 443 -9.08 -8.65 -11.37
C VAL A 443 -9.15 -7.39 -10.52
N GLY A 444 -9.33 -7.52 -9.21
CA GLY A 444 -9.37 -6.39 -8.29
C GLY A 444 -9.65 -6.83 -6.85
N ILE A 445 -9.49 -5.92 -5.91
CA ILE A 445 -9.60 -6.17 -4.47
C ILE A 445 -11.02 -5.90 -3.98
N VAL A 446 -11.62 -4.78 -4.43
CA VAL A 446 -12.87 -4.24 -3.86
C VAL A 446 -14.01 -4.33 -4.87
N ALA A 447 -15.20 -4.66 -4.38
CA ALA A 447 -16.46 -4.38 -5.04
C ALA A 447 -17.38 -3.60 -4.09
N CYS A 448 -18.06 -2.59 -4.63
CA CYS A 448 -19.06 -1.82 -3.89
C CYS A 448 -20.44 -2.06 -4.50
N ILE A 449 -21.47 -1.96 -3.67
CA ILE A 449 -22.86 -1.90 -4.10
C ILE A 449 -23.56 -0.73 -3.42
N ASP A 450 -24.38 0.00 -4.15
CA ASP A 450 -25.37 0.92 -3.58
C ASP A 450 -26.77 0.43 -3.92
N SER A 451 -27.53 0.05 -2.89
CA SER A 451 -28.92 -0.42 -3.03
C SER A 451 -29.70 -0.19 -1.73
N ARG A 452 -31.00 0.06 -1.85
CA ARG A 452 -31.96 -0.01 -0.73
C ARG A 452 -32.66 -1.36 -0.67
N ASP A 453 -32.47 -2.21 -1.68
CA ASP A 453 -32.97 -3.58 -1.71
C ASP A 453 -31.97 -4.51 -1.03
N LYS A 454 -32.31 -4.93 0.20
CA LYS A 454 -31.47 -5.83 1.00
C LYS A 454 -31.26 -7.19 0.34
N SER A 455 -32.27 -7.71 -0.37
CA SER A 455 -32.13 -9.00 -1.06
C SER A 455 -31.12 -8.92 -2.21
N ALA A 456 -31.13 -7.81 -2.96
CA ALA A 456 -30.13 -7.56 -4.00
C ALA A 456 -28.72 -7.41 -3.39
N THR A 457 -28.62 -6.70 -2.25
CA THR A 457 -27.33 -6.53 -1.53
C THR A 457 -26.76 -7.87 -1.08
N GLU A 458 -27.55 -8.70 -0.38
CA GLU A 458 -27.11 -10.03 0.07
C GLU A 458 -26.73 -10.93 -1.12
N ASN A 459 -27.52 -10.92 -2.21
CA ASN A 459 -27.21 -11.67 -3.41
C ASN A 459 -25.87 -11.22 -4.04
N PHE A 460 -25.58 -9.91 -4.05
CA PHE A 460 -24.31 -9.37 -4.52
C PHE A 460 -23.15 -9.85 -3.63
N ILE A 461 -23.30 -9.73 -2.29
CA ILE A 461 -22.29 -10.14 -1.32
C ILE A 461 -21.92 -11.62 -1.48
N GLU A 462 -22.91 -12.48 -1.58
CA GLU A 462 -22.72 -13.94 -1.68
C GLU A 462 -22.06 -14.39 -3.01
N ARG A 463 -22.30 -13.66 -4.10
CA ARG A 463 -21.90 -14.12 -5.43
C ARG A 463 -20.70 -13.39 -6.02
N VAL A 464 -20.34 -12.23 -5.49
CA VAL A 464 -19.17 -11.49 -5.94
C VAL A 464 -17.90 -12.07 -5.30
N LEU A 465 -16.93 -12.39 -6.13
CA LEU A 465 -15.71 -13.08 -5.73
C LEU A 465 -14.58 -12.06 -5.46
N ARG A 466 -14.84 -11.12 -4.57
CA ARG A 466 -13.85 -10.13 -4.09
C ARG A 466 -13.56 -10.36 -2.62
N THR A 467 -12.35 -10.01 -2.23
CA THR A 467 -11.92 -10.14 -0.82
C THR A 467 -12.53 -9.07 0.07
N ARG A 468 -12.98 -7.96 -0.52
CA ARG A 468 -13.69 -6.89 0.17
C ARG A 468 -14.93 -6.45 -0.60
N ILE A 469 -16.05 -6.37 0.12
CA ILE A 469 -17.31 -5.85 -0.40
C ILE A 469 -17.79 -4.72 0.51
N ASP A 470 -18.11 -3.56 -0.08
CA ASP A 470 -18.63 -2.39 0.61
C ASP A 470 -20.08 -2.15 0.22
N ASP A 471 -20.99 -2.13 1.21
CA ASP A 471 -22.41 -1.77 1.02
C ASP A 471 -22.65 -0.31 1.37
N GLY A 472 -23.16 0.48 0.43
CA GLY A 472 -23.45 1.90 0.59
C GLY A 472 -22.22 2.78 0.88
N ARG A 473 -21.01 2.34 0.50
CA ARG A 473 -19.74 3.00 0.77
C ARG A 473 -18.91 3.20 -0.49
N HIS A 474 -17.82 3.94 -0.35
CA HIS A 474 -16.97 4.42 -1.44
C HIS A 474 -15.76 3.52 -1.78
N GLY A 475 -15.63 2.34 -1.20
CA GLY A 475 -14.55 1.38 -1.50
C GLY A 475 -13.20 1.68 -0.87
N THR A 476 -12.93 2.90 -0.44
CA THR A 476 -11.63 3.30 0.12
C THR A 476 -11.61 3.27 1.66
N GLY A 477 -10.39 3.20 2.22
CA GLY A 477 -10.17 3.10 3.67
C GLY A 477 -10.10 1.64 4.14
N CYS A 478 -9.20 1.38 5.05
CA CYS A 478 -9.01 0.08 5.69
C CYS A 478 -9.19 0.23 7.21
N TYR A 479 -9.59 -0.84 7.86
CA TYR A 479 -9.75 -0.86 9.31
C TYR A 479 -8.88 -1.98 9.90
N TRP A 480 -8.27 -1.69 11.03
CA TRP A 480 -7.46 -2.62 11.81
C TRP A 480 -8.23 -3.85 12.22
N GLY A 481 -7.57 -5.00 12.20
CA GLY A 481 -8.16 -6.26 12.57
C GLY A 481 -9.18 -6.78 11.56
N THR A 482 -9.27 -6.15 10.38
CA THR A 482 -10.04 -6.69 9.25
C THR A 482 -9.10 -7.20 8.17
N LYS A 483 -9.45 -8.34 7.56
CA LYS A 483 -8.67 -8.89 6.46
C LYS A 483 -8.73 -7.96 5.25
N PHE A 484 -7.56 -7.57 4.77
CA PHE A 484 -7.40 -6.80 3.55
C PHE A 484 -6.32 -7.46 2.68
N GLY A 485 -6.58 -7.62 1.42
CA GLY A 485 -5.63 -8.21 0.47
C GLY A 485 -6.33 -8.70 -0.77
N GLY A 486 -5.57 -8.89 -1.83
CA GLY A 486 -6.07 -9.39 -3.10
C GLY A 486 -6.00 -10.92 -3.17
N ASP A 487 -6.91 -11.48 -3.95
CA ASP A 487 -6.91 -12.88 -4.38
C ASP A 487 -7.16 -12.94 -5.90
N ARG A 488 -7.13 -14.12 -6.50
CA ARG A 488 -7.48 -14.36 -7.91
C ARG A 488 -6.78 -13.44 -8.91
N GLY A 489 -5.49 -13.17 -8.67
CA GLY A 489 -4.66 -12.31 -9.53
C GLY A 489 -4.50 -10.87 -9.03
N ALA A 490 -5.25 -10.43 -8.03
CA ALA A 490 -5.04 -9.17 -7.31
C ALA A 490 -4.06 -9.34 -6.13
N GLY A 491 -3.73 -10.56 -5.75
CA GLY A 491 -2.81 -10.89 -4.66
C GLY A 491 -2.58 -12.39 -4.55
N SER A 492 -1.88 -12.79 -3.49
CA SER A 492 -1.59 -14.20 -3.17
C SER A 492 -2.55 -14.81 -2.14
N GLY A 493 -3.63 -14.11 -1.79
CA GLY A 493 -4.61 -14.55 -0.79
C GLY A 493 -4.10 -14.51 0.66
N ASN A 494 -2.93 -13.90 0.91
CA ASN A 494 -2.48 -13.68 2.27
C ASN A 494 -3.08 -12.38 2.79
N PRO A 495 -3.82 -12.41 3.91
CA PRO A 495 -4.37 -11.19 4.46
C PRO A 495 -3.25 -10.24 4.93
N ALA A 496 -3.40 -8.97 4.62
CA ALA A 496 -2.66 -7.88 5.23
C ALA A 496 -3.58 -7.19 6.24
N LEU A 497 -3.09 -6.65 7.33
CA LEU A 497 -3.82 -5.87 8.34
C LEU A 497 -4.59 -6.67 9.41
N ASP A 498 -4.46 -7.99 9.50
CA ASP A 498 -4.99 -8.78 10.61
C ASP A 498 -3.95 -9.69 11.26
N GLU A 499 -4.36 -10.48 12.26
CA GLU A 499 -3.48 -11.39 12.98
C GLU A 499 -2.89 -12.50 12.09
N ASP A 500 -3.55 -12.86 10.99
CA ASP A 500 -3.08 -13.92 10.09
C ASP A 500 -1.91 -13.44 9.18
N MET A 501 -1.70 -12.13 9.06
CA MET A 501 -0.59 -11.56 8.31
C MET A 501 0.77 -12.11 8.74
N VAL A 502 0.94 -12.37 10.04
CA VAL A 502 2.20 -12.90 10.60
C VAL A 502 2.49 -14.32 10.12
N LEU A 503 1.47 -15.11 9.75
CA LEU A 503 1.63 -16.50 9.31
C LEU A 503 2.43 -16.61 8.00
N GLY A 504 2.35 -15.60 7.13
CA GLY A 504 3.14 -15.54 5.89
C GLY A 504 4.65 -15.57 6.14
N TYR A 505 5.09 -15.08 7.30
CA TYR A 505 6.50 -14.99 7.70
C TYR A 505 6.96 -16.20 8.55
N CYS A 506 6.10 -17.17 8.80
CA CYS A 506 6.37 -18.33 9.64
C CYS A 506 6.38 -19.64 8.86
N ILE A 507 7.03 -20.64 9.44
CA ILE A 507 6.93 -22.06 9.09
C ILE A 507 6.44 -22.85 10.30
N TRP A 508 5.74 -23.95 10.07
CA TRP A 508 5.41 -24.92 11.10
C TRP A 508 6.57 -25.85 11.37
N LYS A 509 6.90 -26.07 12.65
CA LYS A 509 7.78 -27.12 13.13
C LYS A 509 6.96 -28.10 13.97
N THR A 510 6.93 -29.36 13.58
CA THR A 510 6.34 -30.43 14.39
C THR A 510 7.43 -31.08 15.25
N ILE A 511 7.19 -31.19 16.54
CA ILE A 511 8.13 -31.70 17.53
C ILE A 511 7.51 -32.94 18.15
N TYR A 512 8.24 -34.03 18.12
CA TYR A 512 7.90 -35.30 18.79
C TYR A 512 8.79 -35.44 20.00
N ARG A 513 8.18 -35.76 21.16
CA ARG A 513 8.89 -35.99 22.41
C ARG A 513 8.49 -37.35 22.99
N THR A 514 9.46 -38.12 23.42
CA THR A 514 9.29 -39.41 24.14
C THR A 514 9.21 -39.16 25.64
#